data_11922d80c70402bc1ec898829a8d384e
#
_entry.id   11922d80c70402bc1ec898829a8d384e
#
_cell.length_a   1.000
_cell.length_b   1.000
_cell.length_c   1.000
_cell.angle_alpha   90.00
_cell.angle_beta   90.00
_cell.angle_gamma   90.00
#
_symmetry.space_group_name_H-M   'P 1'
#
loop_
_entity.id
_entity.type
_entity.pdbx_description
1 polymer ?
#
loop_
_entity_poly.entity_id
_entity_poly.type
_entity_poly.pdbx_seq_one_letter_code
_entity_poly.pdbx_strand_id
1 'polypeptide(L)'
;PGYTPDKTVVSDKNIGHAHDDIIKHVIYNPDVQLGHINYIDDNTGKTLTRDDFSGKTNEHENYKPTDRIHEFENKGYEVVSNDYPDGGFNFDDNDQQEQVFHVHLKHGMVTVTPNTPQTPNTSINPKDPQSPKYPKDINNTNKDVKRTIDYKYSDGKTAQPTVNDSLHFERTVVIDKVTGEVVSDTWTPSQNFNDVQTPAIPGYTPDKTVVSDKNIGHDHD
;
A
#
# COMPACT_ATOMS: atom_id res chain seq x y z
N PRO A 1 21.70 -22.08 -31.29
CA PRO A 1 20.74 -21.63 -30.29
C PRO A 1 19.49 -21.09 -30.98
N GLY A 2 18.32 -21.43 -30.48
CA GLY A 2 17.03 -20.94 -30.94
C GLY A 2 16.53 -21.45 -32.28
N TYR A 3 17.25 -22.34 -32.94
CA TYR A 3 16.86 -22.90 -34.25
C TYR A 3 17.27 -24.36 -34.38
N THR A 4 16.35 -25.18 -34.87
CA THR A 4 16.56 -26.59 -35.17
C THR A 4 16.57 -26.81 -36.70
N PRO A 5 17.65 -27.39 -37.28
CA PRO A 5 17.69 -27.72 -38.71
C PRO A 5 16.75 -28.88 -39.04
N ASP A 6 16.12 -28.82 -40.21
CA ASP A 6 15.30 -29.94 -40.73
C ASP A 6 16.12 -31.17 -41.05
N LYS A 7 17.46 -31.01 -41.25
CA LYS A 7 18.41 -32.08 -41.53
C LYS A 7 19.69 -31.86 -40.71
N THR A 8 20.02 -32.79 -39.85
CA THR A 8 21.26 -32.77 -39.05
C THR A 8 22.48 -33.22 -39.84
N VAL A 9 22.26 -33.97 -40.90
CA VAL A 9 23.32 -34.46 -41.83
C VAL A 9 22.85 -34.30 -43.26
N VAL A 10 23.71 -33.75 -44.10
CA VAL A 10 23.54 -33.73 -45.54
C VAL A 10 24.61 -34.63 -46.15
N SER A 11 24.19 -35.71 -46.82
CA SER A 11 25.12 -36.64 -47.45
C SER A 11 24.64 -37.03 -48.84
N ASP A 12 25.58 -37.14 -49.76
CA ASP A 12 25.39 -37.66 -51.09
C ASP A 12 26.33 -38.86 -51.31
N LYS A 13 25.79 -39.96 -51.83
CA LYS A 13 26.51 -41.17 -52.06
C LYS A 13 26.54 -41.53 -53.58
N ASN A 14 27.61 -42.14 -54.03
CA ASN A 14 27.77 -42.62 -55.40
C ASN A 14 27.63 -41.51 -56.46
N ILE A 15 28.29 -40.35 -56.22
CA ILE A 15 28.35 -39.23 -57.16
C ILE A 15 29.32 -39.62 -58.29
N GLY A 16 28.83 -39.71 -59.53
CA GLY A 16 29.62 -39.91 -60.72
C GLY A 16 29.93 -38.66 -61.52
N HIS A 17 30.83 -38.71 -62.50
CA HIS A 17 31.23 -37.57 -63.32
C HIS A 17 30.12 -37.00 -64.22
N ALA A 18 28.99 -37.68 -64.35
CA ALA A 18 27.84 -37.25 -65.17
C ALA A 18 26.75 -36.55 -64.38
N HIS A 19 26.97 -36.20 -63.13
CA HIS A 19 26.04 -35.43 -62.34
C HIS A 19 26.19 -33.91 -62.59
N ASP A 20 25.03 -33.23 -62.66
CA ASP A 20 24.97 -31.78 -62.60
C ASP A 20 25.31 -31.28 -61.16
N ASP A 21 25.44 -29.97 -60.98
CA ASP A 21 25.70 -29.38 -59.70
C ASP A 21 24.60 -29.80 -58.69
N ILE A 22 25.05 -30.22 -57.49
CA ILE A 22 24.13 -30.69 -56.45
C ILE A 22 23.92 -29.55 -55.46
N ILE A 23 22.72 -28.98 -55.46
CA ILE A 23 22.31 -27.95 -54.52
C ILE A 23 21.43 -28.59 -53.45
N LYS A 24 21.78 -28.40 -52.18
CA LYS A 24 21.01 -28.83 -51.01
C LYS A 24 20.59 -27.65 -50.20
N HIS A 25 19.38 -27.73 -49.72
CA HIS A 25 18.82 -26.73 -48.81
C HIS A 25 18.63 -27.36 -47.42
N VAL A 26 19.13 -26.72 -46.39
CA VAL A 26 18.86 -27.00 -44.99
C VAL A 26 18.08 -25.83 -44.44
N ILE A 27 16.91 -26.12 -43.86
CA ILE A 27 16.00 -25.11 -43.31
C ILE A 27 16.15 -25.16 -41.80
N TYR A 28 16.42 -23.99 -41.20
CA TYR A 28 16.42 -23.81 -39.75
C TYR A 28 15.08 -23.30 -39.32
N ASN A 29 14.39 -24.07 -38.47
CA ASN A 29 13.11 -23.70 -37.89
C ASN A 29 13.35 -23.04 -36.54
N PRO A 30 12.68 -21.92 -36.23
CA PRO A 30 12.81 -21.28 -34.92
C PRO A 30 12.21 -22.18 -33.84
N ASP A 31 12.94 -22.33 -32.74
CA ASP A 31 12.52 -23.12 -31.57
C ASP A 31 11.56 -22.34 -30.73
N VAL A 32 10.81 -23.03 -29.84
CA VAL A 32 9.91 -22.42 -28.87
C VAL A 32 10.73 -21.86 -27.72
N GLN A 33 10.50 -20.59 -27.41
CA GLN A 33 11.08 -19.86 -26.29
C GLN A 33 10.01 -19.56 -25.25
N LEU A 34 10.42 -19.40 -23.99
CA LEU A 34 9.55 -19.09 -22.88
C LEU A 34 9.96 -17.78 -22.22
N GLY A 35 8.98 -17.08 -21.67
CA GLY A 35 9.18 -15.91 -20.86
C GLY A 35 8.06 -15.74 -19.86
N HIS A 36 8.27 -14.92 -18.83
CA HIS A 36 7.23 -14.61 -17.86
C HIS A 36 7.45 -13.30 -17.13
N ILE A 37 6.37 -12.76 -16.55
CA ILE A 37 6.40 -11.66 -15.60
C ILE A 37 6.06 -12.21 -14.21
N ASN A 38 6.88 -11.91 -13.22
CA ASN A 38 6.57 -12.11 -11.81
C ASN A 38 6.06 -10.79 -11.19
N TYR A 39 4.92 -10.84 -10.53
CA TYR A 39 4.38 -9.73 -9.73
C TYR A 39 4.74 -9.98 -8.27
N ILE A 40 5.62 -9.13 -7.71
CA ILE A 40 6.25 -9.35 -6.42
C ILE A 40 5.75 -8.31 -5.41
N ASP A 41 5.29 -8.78 -4.27
CA ASP A 41 4.98 -7.96 -3.12
C ASP A 41 6.25 -7.69 -2.31
N ASP A 42 6.75 -6.47 -2.34
CA ASP A 42 7.97 -6.05 -1.65
C ASP A 42 7.83 -6.03 -0.11
N ASN A 43 6.60 -5.92 0.40
CA ASN A 43 6.36 -5.98 1.85
C ASN A 43 6.57 -7.40 2.42
N THR A 44 6.27 -8.42 1.62
CA THR A 44 6.36 -9.83 2.04
C THR A 44 7.46 -10.62 1.34
N GLY A 45 7.99 -10.11 0.23
CA GLY A 45 8.95 -10.80 -0.64
C GLY A 45 8.34 -11.95 -1.46
N LYS A 46 7.00 -12.04 -1.52
CA LYS A 46 6.31 -13.14 -2.21
C LYS A 46 5.91 -12.76 -3.62
N THR A 47 5.99 -13.72 -4.53
CA THR A 47 5.35 -13.62 -5.84
C THR A 47 3.83 -13.79 -5.67
N LEU A 48 3.07 -12.76 -6.01
CA LEU A 48 1.61 -12.73 -5.93
C LEU A 48 0.97 -13.53 -7.07
N THR A 49 1.50 -13.36 -8.26
CA THR A 49 1.09 -14.08 -9.48
C THR A 49 2.18 -14.02 -10.53
N ARG A 50 2.00 -14.81 -11.59
CA ARG A 50 2.91 -14.87 -12.74
C ARG A 50 2.07 -14.89 -14.02
N ASP A 51 2.49 -14.16 -15.03
CA ASP A 51 1.97 -14.26 -16.40
C ASP A 51 3.03 -14.92 -17.28
N ASP A 52 2.67 -16.03 -17.95
CA ASP A 52 3.57 -16.83 -18.76
C ASP A 52 3.38 -16.54 -20.25
N PHE A 53 4.48 -16.54 -21.01
CA PHE A 53 4.52 -16.33 -22.44
C PHE A 53 5.24 -17.48 -23.14
N SER A 54 4.85 -17.75 -24.38
CA SER A 54 5.47 -18.73 -25.23
C SER A 54 5.40 -18.27 -26.68
N GLY A 55 6.52 -18.23 -27.36
CA GLY A 55 6.63 -17.83 -28.75
C GLY A 55 7.84 -18.47 -29.42
N LYS A 56 8.05 -18.22 -30.70
CA LYS A 56 9.22 -18.69 -31.43
C LYS A 56 10.36 -17.71 -31.33
N THR A 57 11.60 -18.20 -31.48
CA THR A 57 12.77 -17.32 -31.57
C THR A 57 12.53 -16.17 -32.53
N ASN A 58 12.81 -14.93 -32.08
CA ASN A 58 12.56 -13.65 -32.75
C ASN A 58 11.08 -13.25 -32.94
N GLU A 59 10.13 -14.06 -32.50
CA GLU A 59 8.71 -13.66 -32.46
C GLU A 59 8.51 -12.52 -31.46
N HIS A 60 7.66 -11.55 -31.80
CA HIS A 60 7.38 -10.42 -30.95
C HIS A 60 6.18 -10.71 -30.04
N GLU A 61 6.39 -10.62 -28.72
CA GLU A 61 5.34 -10.61 -27.71
C GLU A 61 4.94 -9.15 -27.42
N ASN A 62 3.66 -8.84 -27.57
CA ASN A 62 3.13 -7.49 -27.41
C ASN A 62 2.18 -7.34 -26.20
N TYR A 63 2.21 -8.28 -25.28
CA TYR A 63 1.45 -8.23 -24.05
C TYR A 63 1.72 -6.93 -23.28
N LYS A 64 0.71 -6.45 -22.55
CA LYS A 64 0.82 -5.28 -21.68
C LYS A 64 0.35 -5.63 -20.28
N PRO A 65 1.20 -5.49 -19.25
CA PRO A 65 0.83 -5.82 -17.88
C PRO A 65 -0.12 -4.81 -17.22
N THR A 66 -0.56 -3.78 -17.96
CA THR A 66 -1.36 -2.65 -17.44
C THR A 66 -2.62 -3.11 -16.72
N ASP A 67 -3.39 -4.05 -17.31
CA ASP A 67 -4.64 -4.53 -16.71
C ASP A 67 -4.37 -5.30 -15.40
N ARG A 68 -3.34 -6.13 -15.38
CA ARG A 68 -2.90 -6.86 -14.19
C ARG A 68 -2.42 -5.92 -13.11
N ILE A 69 -1.67 -4.89 -13.47
CA ILE A 69 -1.23 -3.84 -12.54
C ILE A 69 -2.45 -3.12 -11.95
N HIS A 70 -3.42 -2.73 -12.77
CA HIS A 70 -4.65 -2.09 -12.29
C HIS A 70 -5.46 -3.00 -11.33
N GLU A 71 -5.46 -4.33 -11.55
CA GLU A 71 -6.07 -5.26 -10.58
C GLU A 71 -5.41 -5.16 -9.20
N PHE A 72 -4.07 -5.06 -9.15
CA PHE A 72 -3.34 -4.89 -7.89
C PHE A 72 -3.57 -3.51 -7.28
N GLU A 73 -3.56 -2.44 -8.07
CA GLU A 73 -3.88 -1.09 -7.59
C GLU A 73 -5.29 -1.03 -6.98
N ASN A 74 -6.27 -1.70 -7.58
CA ASN A 74 -7.61 -1.81 -7.03
C ASN A 74 -7.67 -2.57 -5.70
N LYS A 75 -6.69 -3.45 -5.42
CA LYS A 75 -6.52 -4.16 -4.14
C LYS A 75 -5.68 -3.39 -3.12
N GLY A 76 -5.24 -2.18 -3.45
CA GLY A 76 -4.51 -1.31 -2.54
C GLY A 76 -2.99 -1.34 -2.68
N TYR A 77 -2.45 -2.04 -3.67
CA TYR A 77 -1.01 -2.00 -3.98
C TYR A 77 -0.62 -0.72 -4.73
N GLU A 78 0.65 -0.37 -4.66
CA GLU A 78 1.30 0.68 -5.44
C GLU A 78 2.50 0.10 -6.19
N VAL A 79 2.68 0.50 -7.45
CA VAL A 79 3.82 0.04 -8.26
C VAL A 79 5.10 0.72 -7.77
N VAL A 80 6.13 -0.09 -7.49
CA VAL A 80 7.48 0.37 -7.15
C VAL A 80 8.35 0.42 -8.39
N SER A 81 8.35 -0.66 -9.18
CA SER A 81 9.07 -0.75 -10.44
C SER A 81 8.43 -1.76 -11.38
N ASN A 82 8.71 -1.61 -12.66
CA ASN A 82 8.30 -2.51 -13.73
C ASN A 82 9.42 -2.52 -14.77
N ASP A 83 10.03 -3.68 -15.00
CA ASP A 83 11.10 -3.86 -15.99
C ASP A 83 10.61 -4.47 -17.31
N TYR A 84 9.30 -4.78 -17.41
CA TYR A 84 8.71 -5.24 -18.67
C TYR A 84 8.67 -4.08 -19.68
N PRO A 85 9.19 -4.28 -20.91
CA PRO A 85 9.26 -3.21 -21.91
C PRO A 85 7.88 -2.72 -22.36
N ASP A 86 7.68 -1.40 -22.45
CA ASP A 86 6.39 -0.78 -22.87
C ASP A 86 5.87 -1.26 -24.23
N GLY A 87 6.80 -1.59 -25.13
CA GLY A 87 6.49 -2.07 -26.48
C GLY A 87 6.36 -3.58 -26.60
N GLY A 88 6.50 -4.34 -25.51
CA GLY A 88 6.68 -5.78 -25.57
C GLY A 88 8.15 -6.17 -25.79
N PHE A 89 8.42 -7.45 -26.05
CA PHE A 89 9.77 -7.96 -26.25
C PHE A 89 9.80 -8.98 -27.39
N ASN A 90 10.99 -9.25 -27.94
CA ASN A 90 11.19 -10.37 -28.85
C ASN A 90 11.75 -11.54 -28.06
N PHE A 91 11.21 -12.74 -28.30
CA PHE A 91 11.81 -13.96 -27.78
C PHE A 91 13.24 -14.10 -28.28
N ASP A 92 14.19 -14.34 -27.37
CA ASP A 92 15.59 -14.51 -27.69
C ASP A 92 15.87 -15.87 -28.31
N ASP A 93 17.15 -16.25 -28.44
CA ASP A 93 17.59 -17.53 -28.97
C ASP A 93 18.21 -18.45 -27.90
N ASN A 94 17.95 -18.16 -26.62
CA ASN A 94 18.50 -18.90 -25.48
C ASN A 94 17.59 -20.03 -25.02
N ASP A 95 17.67 -21.19 -25.62
CA ASP A 95 16.87 -22.37 -25.27
C ASP A 95 17.09 -22.90 -23.84
N GLN A 96 18.01 -22.32 -23.06
CA GLN A 96 18.40 -22.79 -21.72
C GLN A 96 17.79 -21.94 -20.60
N GLN A 97 17.29 -20.77 -20.91
CA GLN A 97 16.75 -19.80 -19.91
C GLN A 97 15.51 -19.10 -20.42
N GLU A 98 14.51 -19.00 -19.56
CA GLU A 98 13.34 -18.16 -19.81
C GLU A 98 13.72 -16.68 -19.68
N GLN A 99 13.08 -15.81 -20.47
CA GLN A 99 13.15 -14.37 -20.30
C GLN A 99 12.23 -13.96 -19.14
N VAL A 100 12.80 -13.38 -18.11
CA VAL A 100 12.08 -13.08 -16.86
C VAL A 100 11.99 -11.58 -16.64
N PHE A 101 10.78 -11.11 -16.39
CA PHE A 101 10.48 -9.72 -16.03
C PHE A 101 9.84 -9.65 -14.65
N HIS A 102 9.92 -8.47 -14.03
CA HIS A 102 9.43 -8.24 -12.68
C HIS A 102 8.61 -6.97 -12.60
N VAL A 103 7.48 -7.08 -11.92
CA VAL A 103 6.71 -5.93 -11.45
C VAL A 103 6.74 -5.96 -9.92
N HIS A 104 7.39 -4.98 -9.33
CA HIS A 104 7.48 -4.81 -7.89
C HIS A 104 6.33 -3.94 -7.38
N LEU A 105 5.64 -4.42 -6.37
CA LEU A 105 4.48 -3.82 -5.76
C LEU A 105 4.70 -3.67 -4.26
N LYS A 106 4.28 -2.57 -3.68
CA LYS A 106 4.23 -2.38 -2.22
C LYS A 106 2.80 -2.12 -1.76
N HIS A 107 2.55 -2.31 -0.47
CA HIS A 107 1.26 -1.93 0.11
C HIS A 107 1.09 -0.41 0.13
N GLY A 108 -0.03 0.08 -0.40
CA GLY A 108 -0.44 1.47 -0.24
C GLY A 108 -0.96 1.71 1.17
N MET A 109 -0.84 2.96 1.66
CA MET A 109 -1.33 3.37 2.97
C MET A 109 -2.44 4.39 2.83
N VAL A 110 -3.38 4.39 3.78
CA VAL A 110 -4.36 5.44 3.95
C VAL A 110 -4.22 6.07 5.33
N THR A 111 -4.16 7.40 5.37
CA THR A 111 -4.10 8.16 6.62
C THR A 111 -5.45 8.80 6.89
N VAL A 112 -6.00 8.52 8.06
CA VAL A 112 -7.29 9.05 8.53
C VAL A 112 -7.04 10.05 9.66
N THR A 113 -7.59 11.25 9.49
CA THR A 113 -7.49 12.37 10.42
C THR A 113 -8.86 13.06 10.53
N PRO A 114 -9.05 14.04 11.42
CA PRO A 114 -10.28 14.86 11.43
C PRO A 114 -10.61 15.50 10.07
N ASN A 115 -9.57 15.81 9.26
CA ASN A 115 -9.74 16.46 7.95
C ASN A 115 -9.93 15.45 6.81
N THR A 116 -9.66 14.18 7.03
CA THR A 116 -9.80 13.08 6.07
C THR A 116 -10.63 11.94 6.67
N PRO A 117 -11.84 12.20 7.16
CA PRO A 117 -12.65 11.21 7.85
C PRO A 117 -13.04 10.06 6.92
N GLN A 118 -13.16 8.87 7.49
CA GLN A 118 -13.61 7.67 6.80
C GLN A 118 -14.86 7.10 7.49
N THR A 119 -15.68 6.39 6.74
CA THR A 119 -16.89 5.76 7.28
C THR A 119 -16.55 4.38 7.85
N PRO A 120 -16.90 4.09 9.11
CA PRO A 120 -16.71 2.77 9.71
C PRO A 120 -17.32 1.65 8.89
N ASN A 121 -16.63 0.50 8.87
CA ASN A 121 -17.07 -0.74 8.20
C ASN A 121 -17.25 -0.65 6.67
N THR A 122 -16.87 0.46 6.03
CA THR A 122 -16.84 0.55 4.56
C THR A 122 -15.54 -0.01 4.01
N SER A 123 -15.54 -0.39 2.73
CA SER A 123 -14.37 -0.91 2.03
C SER A 123 -13.27 0.14 1.93
N ILE A 124 -12.02 -0.26 2.24
CA ILE A 124 -10.83 0.59 2.06
C ILE A 124 -10.55 0.79 0.56
N ASN A 125 -10.73 -0.27 -0.23
CA ASN A 125 -10.55 -0.26 -1.68
C ASN A 125 -11.91 -0.53 -2.37
N PRO A 126 -12.69 0.50 -2.70
CA PRO A 126 -14.08 0.32 -3.19
C PRO A 126 -14.23 -0.48 -4.48
N LYS A 127 -13.15 -0.60 -5.27
CA LYS A 127 -13.15 -1.38 -6.53
C LYS A 127 -12.82 -2.86 -6.33
N ASP A 128 -12.38 -3.25 -5.14
CA ASP A 128 -12.13 -4.64 -4.78
C ASP A 128 -13.30 -5.22 -3.96
N PRO A 129 -14.02 -6.23 -4.48
CA PRO A 129 -15.12 -6.87 -3.74
C PRO A 129 -14.68 -7.54 -2.43
N GLN A 130 -13.40 -7.90 -2.32
CA GLN A 130 -12.81 -8.55 -1.15
C GLN A 130 -12.01 -7.60 -0.28
N SER A 131 -12.09 -6.30 -0.54
CA SER A 131 -11.37 -5.26 0.20
C SER A 131 -11.55 -5.39 1.71
N PRO A 132 -10.47 -5.23 2.49
CA PRO A 132 -10.60 -5.01 3.92
C PRO A 132 -11.46 -3.78 4.21
N LYS A 133 -11.99 -3.71 5.44
CA LYS A 133 -12.88 -2.64 5.86
C LYS A 133 -12.22 -1.75 6.89
N TYR A 134 -12.60 -0.48 6.89
CA TYR A 134 -12.21 0.43 7.96
C TYR A 134 -12.69 -0.05 9.33
N PRO A 135 -11.87 0.12 10.39
CA PRO A 135 -12.27 -0.18 11.76
C PRO A 135 -13.56 0.54 12.17
N LYS A 136 -14.29 -0.07 13.10
CA LYS A 136 -15.60 0.47 13.58
C LYS A 136 -15.48 1.83 14.28
N ASP A 137 -14.31 2.18 14.78
CA ASP A 137 -14.02 3.41 15.51
C ASP A 137 -13.17 4.42 14.71
N ILE A 138 -13.02 4.19 13.41
CA ILE A 138 -12.16 5.01 12.54
C ILE A 138 -12.61 6.47 12.45
N ASN A 139 -13.87 6.76 12.70
CA ASN A 139 -14.42 8.11 12.73
C ASN A 139 -14.20 8.86 14.05
N ASN A 140 -13.69 8.20 15.09
CA ASN A 140 -13.31 8.83 16.36
C ASN A 140 -11.95 9.50 16.20
N THR A 141 -11.90 10.61 15.49
CA THR A 141 -10.66 11.31 15.13
C THR A 141 -10.35 12.53 15.97
N ASN A 142 -11.25 12.91 16.85
CA ASN A 142 -11.03 14.01 17.79
C ASN A 142 -11.78 13.79 19.12
N LYS A 143 -11.31 14.41 20.19
CA LYS A 143 -11.94 14.43 21.51
C LYS A 143 -11.63 15.74 22.23
N ASP A 144 -12.64 16.29 22.87
CA ASP A 144 -12.49 17.42 23.80
C ASP A 144 -12.52 16.92 25.24
N VAL A 145 -11.53 17.32 26.03
CA VAL A 145 -11.50 17.14 27.47
C VAL A 145 -11.86 18.48 28.10
N LYS A 146 -12.95 18.52 28.87
CA LYS A 146 -13.48 19.73 29.49
C LYS A 146 -13.07 19.81 30.95
N ARG A 147 -12.76 21.03 31.41
CA ARG A 147 -12.58 21.35 32.81
C ARG A 147 -13.66 22.34 33.25
N THR A 148 -14.30 22.08 34.40
CA THR A 148 -15.24 22.97 35.04
C THR A 148 -14.74 23.31 36.44
N ILE A 149 -14.60 24.59 36.78
CA ILE A 149 -14.21 25.06 38.09
C ILE A 149 -15.42 25.79 38.71
N ASP A 150 -15.99 25.17 39.73
CA ASP A 150 -17.10 25.74 40.50
C ASP A 150 -16.59 26.37 41.78
N TYR A 151 -16.95 27.62 42.01
CA TYR A 151 -16.65 28.33 43.25
C TYR A 151 -17.89 28.30 44.15
N LYS A 152 -17.77 27.67 45.32
CA LYS A 152 -18.88 27.48 46.24
C LYS A 152 -18.54 27.90 47.68
N TYR A 153 -19.51 28.42 48.39
CA TYR A 153 -19.44 28.58 49.83
C TYR A 153 -19.59 27.20 50.55
N SER A 154 -19.23 27.13 51.83
CA SER A 154 -19.38 25.92 52.65
C SER A 154 -20.82 25.43 52.78
N ASP A 155 -21.80 26.30 52.56
CA ASP A 155 -23.24 25.95 52.55
C ASP A 155 -23.72 25.45 51.17
N GLY A 156 -22.80 25.33 50.16
CA GLY A 156 -23.07 24.84 48.84
C GLY A 156 -23.57 25.90 47.83
N LYS A 157 -23.82 27.13 48.27
CA LYS A 157 -24.22 28.21 47.36
C LYS A 157 -23.05 28.65 46.47
N THR A 158 -23.38 29.13 45.27
CA THR A 158 -22.39 29.67 44.31
C THR A 158 -21.78 30.94 44.88
N ALA A 159 -20.45 31.00 44.95
CA ALA A 159 -19.66 32.11 45.44
C ALA A 159 -19.16 33.04 44.32
N GLN A 160 -18.81 32.46 43.16
CA GLN A 160 -18.36 33.14 41.95
C GLN A 160 -18.85 32.38 40.70
N PRO A 161 -18.88 33.01 39.52
CA PRO A 161 -19.20 32.34 38.26
C PRO A 161 -18.28 31.19 37.98
N THR A 162 -18.85 30.11 37.46
CA THR A 162 -18.12 28.91 37.00
C THR A 162 -17.17 29.25 35.85
N VAL A 163 -15.96 28.71 35.88
CA VAL A 163 -15.00 28.76 34.76
C VAL A 163 -15.05 27.43 34.02
N ASN A 164 -15.17 27.49 32.69
CA ASN A 164 -15.15 26.33 31.80
C ASN A 164 -14.05 26.48 30.78
N ASP A 165 -13.22 25.44 30.66
CA ASP A 165 -12.13 25.32 29.69
C ASP A 165 -12.24 24.01 28.92
N SER A 166 -11.54 23.93 27.79
CA SER A 166 -11.49 22.74 26.98
C SER A 166 -10.12 22.57 26.35
N LEU A 167 -9.61 21.33 26.33
CA LEU A 167 -8.43 20.90 25.56
C LEU A 167 -8.92 20.04 24.41
N HIS A 168 -8.40 20.30 23.21
CA HIS A 168 -8.77 19.57 22.01
C HIS A 168 -7.64 18.59 21.62
N PHE A 169 -8.02 17.34 21.34
CA PHE A 169 -7.12 16.27 20.92
C PHE A 169 -7.55 15.74 19.55
N GLU A 170 -6.56 15.50 18.69
CA GLU A 170 -6.76 14.91 17.37
C GLU A 170 -6.09 13.55 17.29
N ARG A 171 -6.73 12.61 16.58
CA ARG A 171 -6.24 11.27 16.32
C ARG A 171 -5.82 11.14 14.86
N THR A 172 -4.68 10.51 14.62
CA THR A 172 -4.21 10.10 13.30
C THR A 172 -4.07 8.58 13.27
N VAL A 173 -4.74 7.93 12.32
CA VAL A 173 -4.67 6.49 12.11
C VAL A 173 -4.12 6.23 10.72
N VAL A 174 -3.10 5.37 10.60
CA VAL A 174 -2.55 4.91 9.33
C VAL A 174 -2.90 3.43 9.17
N ILE A 175 -3.50 3.09 8.04
CA ILE A 175 -3.97 1.74 7.73
C ILE A 175 -3.32 1.26 6.44
N ASP A 176 -2.86 0.02 6.44
CA ASP A 176 -2.43 -0.71 5.26
C ASP A 176 -3.65 -1.03 4.39
N LYS A 177 -3.63 -0.59 3.13
CA LYS A 177 -4.77 -0.74 2.22
C LYS A 177 -4.97 -2.17 1.74
N VAL A 178 -3.93 -3.01 1.76
CA VAL A 178 -3.98 -4.39 1.30
C VAL A 178 -4.49 -5.31 2.40
N THR A 179 -3.96 -5.17 3.62
CA THR A 179 -4.27 -6.05 4.76
C THR A 179 -5.42 -5.53 5.63
N GLY A 180 -5.64 -4.21 5.65
CA GLY A 180 -6.56 -3.54 6.57
C GLY A 180 -6.01 -3.38 7.98
N GLU A 181 -4.74 -3.71 8.20
CA GLU A 181 -4.09 -3.58 9.51
C GLU A 181 -3.82 -2.10 9.84
N VAL A 182 -4.02 -1.75 11.11
CA VAL A 182 -3.64 -0.45 11.64
C VAL A 182 -2.13 -0.45 11.88
N VAL A 183 -1.41 0.31 11.06
CA VAL A 183 0.05 0.44 11.13
C VAL A 183 0.47 1.44 12.21
N SER A 184 -0.32 2.50 12.38
CA SER A 184 -0.09 3.52 13.39
C SER A 184 -1.42 4.11 13.85
N ASP A 185 -1.52 4.37 15.16
CA ASP A 185 -2.66 4.99 15.81
C ASP A 185 -2.14 5.93 16.90
N THR A 186 -2.24 7.22 16.66
CA THR A 186 -1.63 8.24 17.52
C THR A 186 -2.61 9.37 17.82
N TRP A 187 -2.55 9.86 19.04
CA TRP A 187 -3.24 11.08 19.45
C TRP A 187 -2.25 12.22 19.65
N THR A 188 -2.71 13.45 19.55
CA THR A 188 -1.92 14.61 19.97
C THR A 188 -1.40 14.39 21.39
N PRO A 189 -0.17 14.82 21.71
CA PRO A 189 0.40 14.67 23.04
C PRO A 189 -0.47 15.27 24.14
N SER A 190 -0.25 14.83 25.39
CA SER A 190 -0.89 15.43 26.57
C SER A 190 -0.64 16.94 26.63
N GLN A 191 -1.66 17.66 27.09
CA GLN A 191 -1.70 19.11 27.16
C GLN A 191 -1.91 19.56 28.62
N ASN A 192 -1.78 20.87 28.86
CA ASN A 192 -2.03 21.46 30.15
C ASN A 192 -3.16 22.47 30.05
N PHE A 193 -4.10 22.45 31.00
CA PHE A 193 -4.94 23.60 31.21
C PHE A 193 -4.12 24.78 31.73
N ASN A 194 -4.52 26.01 31.39
CA ASN A 194 -3.96 27.20 31.99
C ASN A 194 -4.30 27.26 33.49
N ASP A 195 -3.36 27.71 34.29
CA ASP A 195 -3.59 27.90 35.71
C ASP A 195 -4.66 28.99 35.91
N VAL A 196 -5.63 28.73 36.77
CA VAL A 196 -6.70 29.68 37.12
C VAL A 196 -6.54 30.10 38.57
N GLN A 197 -6.30 31.38 38.77
CA GLN A 197 -6.23 31.98 40.12
C GLN A 197 -7.63 32.02 40.73
N THR A 198 -7.78 31.57 41.97
CA THR A 198 -9.01 31.64 42.66
C THR A 198 -9.34 33.09 43.04
N PRO A 199 -10.54 33.62 42.69
CA PRO A 199 -10.88 34.97 43.02
C PRO A 199 -10.94 35.20 44.53
N ALA A 200 -10.41 36.34 45.00
CA ALA A 200 -10.50 36.75 46.40
C ALA A 200 -11.92 37.17 46.76
N ILE A 201 -12.45 36.63 47.86
CA ILE A 201 -13.75 37.01 48.39
C ILE A 201 -13.55 37.55 49.83
N PRO A 202 -13.89 38.82 50.14
CA PRO A 202 -13.71 39.38 51.47
C PRO A 202 -14.36 38.52 52.57
N GLY A 203 -13.58 38.18 53.61
CA GLY A 203 -14.05 37.37 54.75
C GLY A 203 -14.00 35.84 54.50
N TYR A 204 -13.51 35.38 53.37
CA TYR A 204 -13.36 33.95 53.05
C TYR A 204 -11.95 33.61 52.61
N THR A 205 -11.50 32.42 53.00
CA THR A 205 -10.22 31.84 52.55
C THR A 205 -10.52 30.65 51.66
N PRO A 206 -10.02 30.61 50.40
CA PRO A 206 -10.24 29.47 49.49
C PRO A 206 -9.43 28.27 49.97
N ASP A 207 -9.92 27.06 49.68
CA ASP A 207 -9.18 25.79 49.89
C ASP A 207 -8.02 25.64 48.88
N LYS A 208 -8.16 26.22 47.69
CA LYS A 208 -7.14 26.31 46.66
C LYS A 208 -6.98 27.72 46.13
N THR A 209 -5.78 28.25 46.21
CA THR A 209 -5.49 29.59 45.69
C THR A 209 -5.29 29.59 44.16
N VAL A 210 -4.95 28.44 43.60
CA VAL A 210 -4.75 28.19 42.16
C VAL A 210 -5.34 26.83 41.81
N VAL A 211 -6.07 26.74 40.73
CA VAL A 211 -6.45 25.45 40.09
C VAL A 211 -5.51 25.20 38.91
N SER A 212 -4.79 24.10 38.96
CA SER A 212 -3.77 23.74 37.97
C SER A 212 -3.91 22.26 37.62
N ASP A 213 -4.20 21.97 36.36
CA ASP A 213 -4.31 20.62 35.84
C ASP A 213 -3.35 20.44 34.67
N LYS A 214 -2.41 19.53 34.83
CA LYS A 214 -1.28 19.32 33.92
C LYS A 214 -1.27 17.90 33.40
N ASN A 215 -0.62 17.72 32.24
CA ASN A 215 -0.41 16.43 31.62
C ASN A 215 -1.72 15.66 31.35
N ILE A 216 -2.72 16.36 30.84
CA ILE A 216 -4.03 15.82 30.49
C ILE A 216 -3.92 15.13 29.14
N GLY A 217 -4.28 13.86 29.05
CA GLY A 217 -4.36 13.07 27.81
C GLY A 217 -5.78 13.06 27.24
N HIS A 218 -5.91 12.55 26.03
CA HIS A 218 -7.20 12.33 25.37
C HIS A 218 -8.09 11.30 26.09
N ASP A 219 -7.49 10.42 26.89
CA ASP A 219 -8.13 9.35 27.70
C ASP A 219 -8.55 9.81 29.09
N HIS A 220 -8.36 11.10 29.40
CA HIS A 220 -8.80 11.68 30.67
C HIS A 220 -10.33 11.81 30.69
N ASP A 221 -10.97 11.27 31.74
CA ASP A 221 -12.42 11.33 32.00
C ASP A 221 -12.76 12.50 32.91
#